data_7dd1d291d5314e677ad631b6a8c31b62
#
_entry.id   7dd1d291d5314e677ad631b6a8c31b62
#
_cell.length_a   1.000
_cell.length_b   1.000
_cell.length_c   1.000
_cell.angle_alpha   90.00
_cell.angle_beta   90.00
_cell.angle_gamma   90.00
#
_symmetry.space_group_name_H-M   'P 1'
#
loop_
_entity.id
_entity.type
_entity.pdbx_description
1 polymer ?
#
loop_
_entity_poly.entity_id
_entity_poly.type
_entity_poly.pdbx_seq_one_letter_code
_entity_poly.pdbx_strand_id
1 'polypeptide(L)'
;MKSHCRIMSDLLHRYSAVAHVMCWCRVDSIFGPHSGPMTPNRRSVAVVAAGMAVEGYDWVTFLTLLPYMTHELFGGDETGMTVGLAIFAAGFVSRPVGAYVLGSIADRRGRTTAFVASLWIGAGATTGMAITPAMDGVAWAAPVLLLIFRVILGAAHGGQAAVVNAHMYEMHSGGRKLDPSALIYTMAAGGKVVSLTVTLVTIASLGDEQMAGWGWRIPYAAGAVAGALLAITATHGTDAARSRSEEVSTAPKLQGSAMLARMAAVCALTAGTTLSYNIWVAGTVPYAVTHLGVSESTMVAISLVQTVGFAGLVVCAGVLMRHRPRTGLYAASAVTNAVFALPVLYLTRPSATLAMYLLGTSLATVALAGLCAALPAVISALFPRSSRGVGNGLPYAVAVASIGGTAPSLRETFSSNYTVFALYAAATCLITAGTAIVVDHRSTGLRR
;
A
#
# COMPACT_ATOMS: atom_id res chain seq x y z
N MET A 1 -28.36 -26.21 -11.02
CA MET A 1 -28.87 -25.01 -10.33
C MET A 1 -29.09 -25.17 -8.83
N LYS A 2 -29.56 -26.31 -8.30
CA LYS A 2 -29.75 -26.49 -6.84
C LYS A 2 -28.46 -26.78 -6.03
N SER A 3 -27.40 -27.31 -6.65
CA SER A 3 -26.10 -27.55 -5.99
C SER A 3 -25.27 -26.30 -5.78
N HIS A 4 -25.34 -25.32 -6.67
CA HIS A 4 -24.61 -24.06 -6.57
C HIS A 4 -25.16 -23.13 -5.48
N CYS A 5 -26.47 -23.20 -5.20
CA CYS A 5 -27.11 -22.40 -4.16
C CYS A 5 -26.71 -22.86 -2.73
N ARG A 6 -26.38 -24.15 -2.54
CA ARG A 6 -25.93 -24.70 -1.25
C ARG A 6 -24.49 -24.29 -0.93
N ILE A 7 -23.62 -24.31 -1.93
CA ILE A 7 -22.20 -23.86 -1.77
C ILE A 7 -22.14 -22.39 -1.44
N MET A 8 -23.00 -21.58 -2.06
CA MET A 8 -23.04 -20.13 -1.80
C MET A 8 -23.59 -19.82 -0.40
N SER A 9 -24.58 -20.56 0.09
CA SER A 9 -25.13 -20.46 1.45
C SER A 9 -24.08 -20.84 2.51
N ASP A 10 -23.32 -21.90 2.31
CA ASP A 10 -22.26 -22.33 3.23
C ASP A 10 -21.04 -21.39 3.19
N LEU A 11 -20.71 -20.82 2.04
CA LEU A 11 -19.71 -19.78 1.91
C LEU A 11 -20.13 -18.50 2.65
N LEU A 12 -21.35 -18.02 2.45
CA LEU A 12 -21.87 -16.84 3.15
C LEU A 12 -21.94 -17.03 4.67
N HIS A 13 -22.27 -18.23 5.16
CA HIS A 13 -22.26 -18.55 6.60
C HIS A 13 -20.83 -18.63 7.18
N ARG A 14 -19.87 -19.14 6.43
CA ARG A 14 -18.45 -19.16 6.84
C ARG A 14 -17.80 -17.77 6.78
N TYR A 15 -18.29 -16.88 5.91
CA TYR A 15 -17.79 -15.50 5.77
C TYR A 15 -18.58 -14.47 6.58
N SER A 16 -19.55 -14.86 7.40
CA SER A 16 -20.17 -13.94 8.38
C SER A 16 -19.15 -13.33 9.34
N ALA A 17 -18.00 -14.01 9.55
CA ALA A 17 -16.86 -13.46 10.24
C ALA A 17 -16.24 -12.22 9.52
N VAL A 18 -16.28 -12.18 8.18
CA VAL A 18 -15.80 -11.02 7.39
C VAL A 18 -16.77 -9.85 7.51
N ALA A 19 -18.08 -10.11 7.56
CA ALA A 19 -19.08 -9.08 7.86
C ALA A 19 -18.93 -8.52 9.28
N HIS A 20 -18.52 -9.33 10.26
CA HIS A 20 -18.15 -8.86 11.59
C HIS A 20 -16.86 -8.05 11.59
N VAL A 21 -15.88 -8.30 10.72
CA VAL A 21 -14.68 -7.46 10.54
C VAL A 21 -15.05 -6.13 9.87
N MET A 22 -15.99 -6.10 8.94
CA MET A 22 -16.54 -4.85 8.38
C MET A 22 -17.45 -4.09 9.36
N CYS A 23 -18.16 -4.77 10.27
CA CYS A 23 -18.90 -4.16 11.37
C CYS A 23 -17.97 -3.66 12.50
N TRP A 24 -16.67 -3.83 12.38
CA TRP A 24 -15.64 -3.23 13.21
C TRP A 24 -15.52 -1.70 13.07
N CYS A 25 -16.36 -1.08 12.28
CA CYS A 25 -16.61 0.36 12.25
C CYS A 25 -17.32 0.94 13.48
N ARG A 26 -17.30 0.27 14.63
CA ARG A 26 -17.34 0.98 15.91
C ARG A 26 -15.95 1.56 16.19
N VAL A 27 -15.63 2.58 15.39
CA VAL A 27 -14.45 3.46 15.57
C VAL A 27 -14.37 3.98 17.03
N ASP A 28 -15.48 4.02 17.72
CA ASP A 28 -15.60 4.47 19.10
C ASP A 28 -14.86 3.62 20.14
N SER A 29 -14.64 2.34 19.91
CA SER A 29 -13.92 1.47 20.85
C SER A 29 -12.39 1.55 20.73
N ILE A 30 -11.89 2.06 19.61
CA ILE A 30 -10.44 2.24 19.35
C ILE A 30 -9.95 3.57 19.93
N PHE A 31 -10.85 4.57 20.04
CA PHE A 31 -10.58 5.89 20.56
C PHE A 31 -11.26 6.06 21.93
N GLY A 32 -10.54 5.79 23.01
CA GLY A 32 -11.05 6.01 24.38
C GLY A 32 -11.45 7.47 24.64
N PRO A 33 -12.31 7.75 25.65
CA PRO A 33 -12.73 9.11 25.99
C PRO A 33 -11.55 9.88 26.62
N HIS A 34 -11.12 10.98 26.01
CA HIS A 34 -10.22 11.94 26.62
C HIS A 34 -10.72 13.37 26.45
N SER A 35 -10.92 14.02 27.58
CA SER A 35 -11.14 15.44 27.77
C SER A 35 -9.78 16.16 27.78
N GLY A 36 -9.40 16.79 26.66
CA GLY A 36 -8.23 17.68 26.54
C GLY A 36 -8.37 18.61 25.34
N PRO A 37 -7.81 19.82 25.36
CA PRO A 37 -7.99 20.80 24.28
C PRO A 37 -7.20 20.39 23.04
N MET A 38 -7.87 19.92 22.01
CA MET A 38 -7.47 19.45 20.69
C MET A 38 -7.66 17.92 20.49
N THR A 39 -8.87 17.46 20.59
CA THR A 39 -9.22 16.16 19.99
C THR A 39 -9.27 16.35 18.46
N PRO A 40 -8.40 15.65 17.68
CA PRO A 40 -8.53 15.64 16.22
C PRO A 40 -9.94 15.13 15.88
N ASN A 41 -10.60 15.81 14.95
CA ASN A 41 -11.93 15.42 14.50
C ASN A 41 -11.90 13.96 14.04
N ARG A 42 -12.61 13.06 14.73
CA ARG A 42 -12.67 11.61 14.40
C ARG A 42 -13.01 11.37 12.93
N ARG A 43 -13.84 12.26 12.36
CA ARG A 43 -14.21 12.22 10.94
C ARG A 43 -13.01 12.44 10.02
N SER A 44 -12.10 13.36 10.34
CA SER A 44 -10.88 13.60 9.56
C SER A 44 -9.96 12.38 9.55
N VAL A 45 -9.79 11.71 10.71
CA VAL A 45 -9.00 10.46 10.79
C VAL A 45 -9.63 9.38 9.94
N ALA A 46 -10.94 9.20 10.01
CA ALA A 46 -11.66 8.17 9.26
C ALA A 46 -11.57 8.40 7.74
N VAL A 47 -11.71 9.63 7.28
CA VAL A 47 -11.60 10.00 5.86
C VAL A 47 -10.18 9.75 5.32
N VAL A 48 -9.14 10.13 6.07
CA VAL A 48 -7.75 9.89 5.68
C VAL A 48 -7.43 8.39 5.69
N ALA A 49 -7.91 7.66 6.69
CA ALA A 49 -7.76 6.21 6.78
C ALA A 49 -8.47 5.48 5.62
N ALA A 50 -9.69 5.93 5.25
CA ALA A 50 -10.43 5.41 4.11
C ALA A 50 -9.69 5.68 2.78
N GLY A 51 -8.99 6.82 2.65
CA GLY A 51 -8.14 7.10 1.50
C GLY A 51 -7.03 6.06 1.33
N MET A 52 -6.42 5.62 2.43
CA MET A 52 -5.42 4.54 2.39
C MET A 52 -6.03 3.20 1.99
N ALA A 53 -7.29 2.96 2.36
CA ALA A 53 -7.99 1.75 1.90
C ALA A 53 -8.26 1.81 0.38
N VAL A 54 -8.66 2.95 -0.17
CA VAL A 54 -8.82 3.13 -1.62
C VAL A 54 -7.48 2.93 -2.34
N GLU A 55 -6.38 3.50 -1.84
CA GLU A 55 -5.04 3.26 -2.39
C GLU A 55 -4.68 1.76 -2.38
N GLY A 56 -4.89 1.08 -1.25
CA GLY A 56 -4.61 -0.35 -1.12
C GLY A 56 -5.45 -1.21 -2.06
N TYR A 57 -6.72 -0.82 -2.28
CA TYR A 57 -7.61 -1.42 -3.26
C TYR A 57 -7.05 -1.33 -4.68
N ASP A 58 -6.75 -0.12 -5.15
CA ASP A 58 -6.30 0.16 -6.52
C ASP A 58 -4.99 -0.56 -6.87
N TRP A 59 -4.06 -0.62 -5.90
CA TRP A 59 -2.77 -1.27 -6.11
C TRP A 59 -2.90 -2.77 -6.38
N VAL A 60 -3.71 -3.43 -5.58
CA VAL A 60 -3.86 -4.88 -5.66
C VAL A 60 -4.75 -5.28 -6.83
N THR A 61 -5.78 -4.50 -7.12
CA THR A 61 -6.70 -4.75 -8.21
C THR A 61 -5.95 -4.96 -9.54
N PHE A 62 -4.97 -4.11 -9.85
CA PHE A 62 -4.23 -4.22 -11.11
C PHE A 62 -3.46 -5.55 -11.22
N LEU A 63 -2.67 -5.90 -10.19
CA LEU A 63 -1.87 -7.12 -10.24
C LEU A 63 -2.72 -8.38 -10.22
N THR A 64 -3.83 -8.36 -9.46
CA THR A 64 -4.72 -9.51 -9.36
C THR A 64 -5.51 -9.74 -10.66
N LEU A 65 -5.86 -8.67 -11.37
CA LEU A 65 -6.61 -8.76 -12.63
C LEU A 65 -5.70 -8.83 -13.86
N LEU A 66 -4.40 -8.66 -13.70
CA LEU A 66 -3.47 -8.62 -14.81
C LEU A 66 -3.56 -9.85 -15.73
N PRO A 67 -3.63 -11.10 -15.24
CA PRO A 67 -3.76 -12.27 -16.10
C PRO A 67 -5.03 -12.23 -16.97
N TYR A 68 -6.16 -11.77 -16.42
CA TYR A 68 -7.41 -11.62 -17.17
C TYR A 68 -7.35 -10.50 -18.20
N MET A 69 -6.73 -9.38 -17.84
CA MET A 69 -6.57 -8.22 -18.73
C MET A 69 -5.63 -8.52 -19.92
N THR A 70 -4.61 -9.34 -19.71
CA THR A 70 -3.65 -9.69 -20.78
C THR A 70 -4.32 -10.41 -21.91
N HIS A 71 -5.30 -11.25 -21.63
CA HIS A 71 -6.04 -12.01 -22.64
C HIS A 71 -6.81 -11.10 -23.59
N GLU A 72 -7.51 -10.09 -23.08
CA GLU A 72 -8.33 -9.19 -23.89
C GLU A 72 -7.54 -8.02 -24.49
N LEU A 73 -6.59 -7.45 -23.74
CA LEU A 73 -6.00 -6.16 -24.09
C LEU A 73 -4.58 -6.27 -24.66
N PHE A 74 -3.88 -7.39 -24.46
CA PHE A 74 -2.46 -7.55 -24.83
C PHE A 74 -2.19 -8.78 -25.70
N GLY A 75 -3.21 -9.48 -26.19
CA GLY A 75 -3.04 -10.66 -27.07
C GLY A 75 -2.81 -12.00 -26.37
N GLY A 76 -2.82 -12.05 -25.03
CA GLY A 76 -2.88 -13.30 -24.25
C GLY A 76 -1.57 -14.11 -24.15
N ASP A 77 -0.44 -13.56 -24.57
CA ASP A 77 0.87 -14.23 -24.58
C ASP A 77 1.80 -13.75 -23.44
N GLU A 78 3.00 -14.34 -23.34
CA GLU A 78 4.01 -13.94 -22.35
C GLU A 78 4.45 -12.47 -22.53
N THR A 79 4.40 -11.96 -23.77
CA THR A 79 4.68 -10.55 -24.09
C THR A 79 3.66 -9.64 -23.42
N GLY A 80 2.39 -10.02 -23.45
CA GLY A 80 1.29 -9.28 -22.81
C GLY A 80 1.48 -9.16 -21.30
N MET A 81 1.89 -10.22 -20.63
CA MET A 81 2.20 -10.19 -19.19
C MET A 81 3.36 -9.23 -18.89
N THR A 82 4.42 -9.27 -19.69
CA THR A 82 5.58 -8.37 -19.54
C THR A 82 5.17 -6.90 -19.73
N VAL A 83 4.37 -6.60 -20.75
CA VAL A 83 3.82 -5.26 -20.98
C VAL A 83 2.96 -4.81 -19.80
N GLY A 84 2.09 -5.65 -19.27
CA GLY A 84 1.27 -5.36 -18.11
C GLY A 84 2.10 -5.06 -16.85
N LEU A 85 3.15 -5.82 -16.59
CA LEU A 85 4.08 -5.56 -15.49
C LEU A 85 4.86 -4.26 -15.69
N ALA A 86 5.22 -3.92 -16.93
CA ALA A 86 5.86 -2.64 -17.25
C ALA A 86 4.91 -1.45 -17.00
N ILE A 87 3.64 -1.58 -17.38
CA ILE A 87 2.58 -0.59 -17.08
C ILE A 87 2.39 -0.45 -15.56
N PHE A 88 2.42 -1.55 -14.82
CA PHE A 88 2.38 -1.52 -13.35
C PHE A 88 3.57 -0.72 -12.78
N ALA A 89 4.78 -1.00 -13.24
CA ALA A 89 5.99 -0.31 -12.80
C ALA A 89 5.96 1.20 -13.14
N ALA A 90 5.42 1.59 -14.30
CA ALA A 90 5.27 2.98 -14.69
C ALA A 90 4.44 3.81 -13.69
N GLY A 91 3.42 3.20 -13.07
CA GLY A 91 2.66 3.81 -11.99
C GLY A 91 3.51 4.14 -10.76
N PHE A 92 4.57 3.38 -10.48
CA PHE A 92 5.51 3.72 -9.41
C PHE A 92 6.44 4.87 -9.81
N VAL A 93 6.91 4.89 -11.06
CA VAL A 93 7.81 5.93 -11.57
C VAL A 93 7.17 7.32 -11.53
N SER A 94 5.84 7.40 -11.66
CA SER A 94 5.10 8.67 -11.58
C SER A 94 4.89 9.18 -10.14
N ARG A 95 5.03 8.33 -9.11
CA ARG A 95 4.81 8.73 -7.70
C ARG A 95 5.65 9.92 -7.23
N PRO A 96 6.97 10.02 -7.53
CA PRO A 96 7.76 11.18 -7.13
C PRO A 96 7.23 12.51 -7.69
N VAL A 97 6.74 12.50 -8.93
CA VAL A 97 6.12 13.69 -9.55
C VAL A 97 4.87 14.10 -8.77
N GLY A 98 3.99 13.15 -8.49
CA GLY A 98 2.79 13.39 -7.69
C GLY A 98 3.10 13.85 -6.26
N ALA A 99 4.09 13.25 -5.61
CA ALA A 99 4.53 13.63 -4.27
C ALA A 99 5.06 15.07 -4.23
N TYR A 100 5.80 15.49 -5.27
CA TYR A 100 6.28 16.87 -5.38
C TYR A 100 5.15 17.86 -5.64
N VAL A 101 4.30 17.58 -6.63
CA VAL A 101 3.21 18.49 -7.04
C VAL A 101 2.17 18.62 -5.93
N LEU A 102 1.58 17.51 -5.49
CA LEU A 102 0.54 17.52 -4.45
C LEU A 102 1.12 17.84 -3.06
N GLY A 103 2.37 17.46 -2.78
CA GLY A 103 3.07 17.89 -1.57
C GLY A 103 3.27 19.41 -1.53
N SER A 104 3.61 20.03 -2.67
CA SER A 104 3.72 21.49 -2.79
C SER A 104 2.35 22.18 -2.64
N ILE A 105 1.29 21.59 -3.15
CA ILE A 105 -0.09 22.08 -2.94
C ILE A 105 -0.46 21.96 -1.46
N ALA A 106 -0.11 20.86 -0.80
CA ALA A 106 -0.34 20.65 0.62
C ALA A 106 0.37 21.71 1.49
N ASP A 107 1.60 22.05 1.15
CA ASP A 107 2.40 23.04 1.86
C ASP A 107 1.94 24.50 1.61
N ARG A 108 1.26 24.77 0.46
CA ARG A 108 0.80 26.12 0.09
C ARG A 108 -0.70 26.36 0.34
N ARG A 109 -1.53 25.37 0.05
CA ARG A 109 -3.01 25.48 0.06
C ARG A 109 -3.68 24.62 1.14
N GLY A 110 -2.87 23.93 1.95
CA GLY A 110 -3.33 23.05 3.01
C GLY A 110 -3.45 21.59 2.57
N ARG A 111 -3.25 20.71 3.55
CA ARG A 111 -3.19 19.24 3.33
C ARG A 111 -4.50 18.65 2.84
N THR A 112 -5.62 19.17 3.32
CA THR A 112 -6.94 18.68 2.94
C THR A 112 -7.22 18.94 1.47
N THR A 113 -6.84 20.09 0.93
CA THR A 113 -6.99 20.41 -0.51
C THR A 113 -6.19 19.44 -1.38
N ALA A 114 -4.93 19.16 -1.01
CA ALA A 114 -4.09 18.22 -1.75
C ALA A 114 -4.62 16.77 -1.65
N PHE A 115 -5.14 16.37 -0.49
CA PHE A 115 -5.74 15.07 -0.28
C PHE A 115 -7.00 14.86 -1.13
N VAL A 116 -7.93 15.83 -1.11
CA VAL A 116 -9.14 15.78 -1.93
C VAL A 116 -8.80 15.74 -3.43
N ALA A 117 -7.83 16.55 -3.86
CA ALA A 117 -7.38 16.54 -5.25
C ALA A 117 -6.82 15.15 -5.64
N SER A 118 -6.01 14.51 -4.77
CA SER A 118 -5.49 13.16 -5.04
C SER A 118 -6.60 12.12 -5.19
N LEU A 119 -7.65 12.20 -4.37
CA LEU A 119 -8.80 11.29 -4.46
C LEU A 119 -9.56 11.44 -5.77
N TRP A 120 -9.83 12.68 -6.21
CA TRP A 120 -10.51 12.93 -7.48
C TRP A 120 -9.69 12.48 -8.69
N ILE A 121 -8.39 12.77 -8.71
CA ILE A 121 -7.47 12.32 -9.77
C ILE A 121 -7.41 10.79 -9.79
N GLY A 122 -7.30 10.14 -8.62
CA GLY A 122 -7.30 8.69 -8.51
C GLY A 122 -8.58 8.05 -9.01
N ALA A 123 -9.75 8.53 -8.54
CA ALA A 123 -11.05 8.02 -8.99
C ALA A 123 -11.25 8.17 -10.50
N GLY A 124 -10.83 9.31 -11.08
CA GLY A 124 -10.88 9.53 -12.52
C GLY A 124 -10.00 8.56 -13.30
N ALA A 125 -8.77 8.32 -12.83
CA ALA A 125 -7.85 7.38 -13.45
C ALA A 125 -8.35 5.93 -13.37
N THR A 126 -8.88 5.51 -12.20
CA THR A 126 -9.46 4.17 -12.02
C THR A 126 -10.71 3.99 -12.89
N THR A 127 -11.55 5.03 -13.04
CA THR A 127 -12.67 5.03 -14.00
C THR A 127 -12.16 4.83 -15.43
N GLY A 128 -11.12 5.58 -15.82
CA GLY A 128 -10.51 5.45 -17.16
C GLY A 128 -10.01 4.03 -17.43
N MET A 129 -9.38 3.37 -16.45
CA MET A 129 -8.98 1.96 -16.57
C MET A 129 -10.20 1.03 -16.73
N ALA A 130 -11.27 1.24 -15.95
CA ALA A 130 -12.49 0.43 -16.03
C ALA A 130 -13.15 0.48 -17.42
N ILE A 131 -13.13 1.63 -18.09
CA ILE A 131 -13.77 1.84 -19.39
C ILE A 131 -12.84 1.68 -20.59
N THR A 132 -11.57 1.27 -20.37
CA THR A 132 -10.63 1.05 -21.48
C THR A 132 -11.16 -0.05 -22.40
N PRO A 133 -11.43 0.25 -23.69
CA PRO A 133 -11.98 -0.71 -24.62
C PRO A 133 -10.90 -1.66 -25.14
N ALA A 134 -11.29 -2.88 -25.49
CA ALA A 134 -10.53 -3.69 -26.43
C ALA A 134 -10.61 -3.02 -27.80
N MET A 135 -9.46 -2.70 -28.40
CA MET A 135 -9.41 -2.01 -29.68
C MET A 135 -9.00 -2.99 -30.78
N ASP A 136 -9.99 -3.65 -31.37
CA ASP A 136 -9.78 -4.51 -32.53
C ASP A 136 -9.17 -3.69 -33.68
N GLY A 137 -8.01 -4.15 -34.17
CA GLY A 137 -7.27 -3.48 -35.24
C GLY A 137 -6.22 -2.44 -34.82
N VAL A 138 -6.15 -2.03 -33.54
CA VAL A 138 -5.12 -1.12 -33.01
C VAL A 138 -4.57 -1.67 -31.69
N ALA A 139 -3.83 -2.78 -31.77
CA ALA A 139 -3.37 -3.56 -30.61
C ALA A 139 -2.59 -2.76 -29.55
N TRP A 140 -1.93 -1.65 -29.92
CA TRP A 140 -1.16 -0.82 -28.99
C TRP A 140 -2.02 0.21 -28.23
N ALA A 141 -3.25 0.49 -28.66
CA ALA A 141 -4.03 1.59 -28.10
C ALA A 141 -4.52 1.31 -26.67
N ALA A 142 -5.02 0.12 -26.39
CA ALA A 142 -5.46 -0.27 -25.05
C ALA A 142 -4.30 -0.28 -24.03
N PRO A 143 -3.12 -0.88 -24.31
CA PRO A 143 -1.93 -0.74 -23.45
C PRO A 143 -1.53 0.70 -23.18
N VAL A 144 -1.55 1.58 -24.19
CA VAL A 144 -1.19 3.00 -24.03
C VAL A 144 -2.20 3.74 -23.15
N LEU A 145 -3.51 3.50 -23.33
CA LEU A 145 -4.54 4.08 -22.46
C LEU A 145 -4.37 3.64 -21.01
N LEU A 146 -4.15 2.33 -20.78
CA LEU A 146 -3.88 1.81 -19.43
C LEU A 146 -2.61 2.42 -18.84
N LEU A 147 -1.55 2.59 -19.63
CA LEU A 147 -0.32 3.25 -19.20
C LEU A 147 -0.58 4.69 -18.75
N ILE A 148 -1.34 5.46 -19.55
CA ILE A 148 -1.69 6.85 -19.21
C ILE A 148 -2.46 6.91 -17.88
N PHE A 149 -3.52 6.12 -17.74
CA PHE A 149 -4.30 6.11 -16.51
C PHE A 149 -3.48 5.59 -15.32
N ARG A 150 -2.60 4.62 -15.54
CA ARG A 150 -1.72 4.10 -14.48
C ARG A 150 -0.69 5.13 -14.00
N VAL A 151 -0.13 5.93 -14.91
CA VAL A 151 0.77 7.05 -14.60
C VAL A 151 0.02 8.13 -13.80
N ILE A 152 -1.19 8.49 -14.21
CA ILE A 152 -2.03 9.46 -13.49
C ILE A 152 -2.38 8.95 -12.09
N LEU A 153 -2.81 7.69 -11.96
CA LEU A 153 -3.13 7.06 -10.68
C LEU A 153 -1.91 7.00 -9.75
N GLY A 154 -0.75 6.61 -10.30
CA GLY A 154 0.50 6.57 -9.55
C GLY A 154 0.90 7.96 -9.01
N ALA A 155 0.76 9.02 -9.80
CA ALA A 155 1.00 10.39 -9.36
C ALA A 155 0.01 10.81 -8.23
N ALA A 156 -1.27 10.46 -8.35
CA ALA A 156 -2.26 10.72 -7.30
C ALA A 156 -1.87 10.06 -5.98
N HIS A 157 -1.50 8.77 -6.00
CA HIS A 157 -1.09 8.01 -4.81
C HIS A 157 0.23 8.51 -4.22
N GLY A 158 1.20 8.94 -5.05
CA GLY A 158 2.44 9.56 -4.57
C GLY A 158 2.18 10.81 -3.72
N GLY A 159 1.28 11.67 -4.18
CA GLY A 159 0.86 12.85 -3.44
C GLY A 159 0.04 12.53 -2.19
N GLN A 160 -0.83 11.54 -2.26
CA GLN A 160 -1.64 11.08 -1.13
C GLN A 160 -0.75 10.59 0.02
N ALA A 161 0.25 9.75 -0.27
CA ALA A 161 1.18 9.22 0.74
C ALA A 161 1.94 10.34 1.47
N ALA A 162 2.36 11.40 0.75
CA ALA A 162 3.03 12.56 1.32
C ALA A 162 2.16 13.27 2.37
N VAL A 163 0.88 13.47 2.04
CA VAL A 163 -0.10 14.14 2.91
C VAL A 163 -0.46 13.27 4.10
N VAL A 164 -0.76 11.98 3.87
CA VAL A 164 -1.26 11.05 4.90
C VAL A 164 -0.21 10.79 5.97
N ASN A 165 1.04 10.49 5.58
CA ASN A 165 2.12 10.23 6.53
C ASN A 165 2.33 11.41 7.48
N ALA A 166 2.31 12.64 6.95
CA ALA A 166 2.45 13.85 7.74
C ALA A 166 1.25 14.07 8.68
N HIS A 167 0.03 13.89 8.17
CA HIS A 167 -1.21 14.12 8.92
C HIS A 167 -1.39 13.11 10.06
N MET A 168 -1.17 11.82 9.81
CA MET A 168 -1.28 10.77 10.83
C MET A 168 -0.24 10.93 11.94
N TYR A 169 0.99 11.36 11.62
CA TYR A 169 1.98 11.65 12.63
C TYR A 169 1.58 12.81 13.56
N GLU A 170 0.98 13.86 13.00
CA GLU A 170 0.54 15.02 13.78
C GLU A 170 -0.67 14.75 14.68
N MET A 171 -1.49 13.79 14.30
CA MET A 171 -2.60 13.32 15.14
C MET A 171 -2.17 12.46 16.33
N HIS A 172 -0.86 12.21 16.49
CA HIS A 172 -0.32 11.46 17.61
C HIS A 172 -0.24 12.34 18.87
N SER A 173 -1.34 12.64 19.48
CA SER A 173 -1.44 13.24 20.81
C SER A 173 -1.94 12.17 21.80
N GLY A 174 -1.09 11.84 22.76
CA GLY A 174 -1.16 10.86 23.83
C GLY A 174 -2.45 10.09 24.13
N GLY A 175 -2.29 8.86 24.60
CA GLY A 175 -3.38 8.07 25.20
C GLY A 175 -4.16 7.15 24.26
N ARG A 176 -3.85 7.06 22.96
CA ARG A 176 -4.54 6.15 22.03
C ARG A 176 -4.10 4.70 22.18
N LYS A 177 -5.06 3.77 22.02
CA LYS A 177 -4.81 2.32 22.13
C LYS A 177 -3.95 1.79 20.97
N LEU A 178 -4.00 2.41 19.79
CA LEU A 178 -3.25 2.05 18.60
C LEU A 178 -2.43 3.25 18.10
N ASP A 179 -1.19 3.03 17.65
CA ASP A 179 -0.38 4.07 17.00
C ASP A 179 -1.01 4.44 15.65
N PRO A 180 -1.26 5.75 15.38
CA PRO A 180 -1.84 6.19 14.11
C PRO A 180 -1.05 5.77 12.88
N SER A 181 0.27 5.57 13.00
CA SER A 181 1.11 5.10 11.89
C SER A 181 0.78 3.68 11.45
N ALA A 182 0.46 2.79 12.40
CA ALA A 182 0.04 1.43 12.08
C ALA A 182 -1.31 1.42 11.36
N LEU A 183 -2.17 2.41 11.60
CA LEU A 183 -3.48 2.53 10.95
C LEU A 183 -3.34 2.70 9.42
N ILE A 184 -2.28 3.36 8.93
CA ILE A 184 -2.02 3.56 7.50
C ILE A 184 -1.96 2.20 6.77
N TYR A 185 -1.06 1.33 7.20
CA TYR A 185 -0.90 0.01 6.56
C TYR A 185 -2.05 -0.96 6.87
N THR A 186 -2.67 -0.84 8.03
CA THR A 186 -3.88 -1.61 8.36
C THR A 186 -5.03 -1.26 7.42
N MET A 187 -5.24 0.02 7.15
CA MET A 187 -6.29 0.47 6.23
C MET A 187 -5.97 0.12 4.77
N ALA A 188 -4.70 0.25 4.35
CA ALA A 188 -4.28 -0.20 3.02
C ALA A 188 -4.49 -1.72 2.85
N ALA A 189 -4.18 -2.52 3.87
CA ALA A 189 -4.48 -3.96 3.88
C ALA A 189 -5.99 -4.22 3.84
N GLY A 190 -6.80 -3.43 4.55
CA GLY A 190 -8.26 -3.48 4.48
C GLY A 190 -8.79 -3.24 3.07
N GLY A 191 -8.24 -2.24 2.36
CA GLY A 191 -8.57 -1.98 0.95
C GLY A 191 -8.21 -3.16 0.04
N LYS A 192 -7.03 -3.77 0.26
CA LYS A 192 -6.64 -5.00 -0.45
C LYS A 192 -7.62 -6.15 -0.18
N VAL A 193 -8.06 -6.34 1.06
CA VAL A 193 -9.07 -7.36 1.41
C VAL A 193 -10.37 -7.13 0.63
N VAL A 194 -10.84 -5.88 0.55
CA VAL A 194 -12.04 -5.54 -0.22
C VAL A 194 -11.84 -5.83 -1.71
N SER A 195 -10.71 -5.45 -2.30
CA SER A 195 -10.38 -5.72 -3.70
C SER A 195 -10.39 -7.20 -4.02
N LEU A 196 -9.67 -8.01 -3.22
CA LEU A 196 -9.62 -9.47 -3.39
C LEU A 196 -10.99 -10.12 -3.22
N THR A 197 -11.82 -9.61 -2.28
CA THR A 197 -13.19 -10.11 -2.08
C THR A 197 -14.08 -9.79 -3.29
N VAL A 198 -14.05 -8.55 -3.79
CA VAL A 198 -14.80 -8.15 -4.98
C VAL A 198 -14.36 -8.98 -6.18
N THR A 199 -13.05 -9.14 -6.38
CA THR A 199 -12.51 -9.97 -7.48
C THR A 199 -12.95 -11.42 -7.37
N LEU A 200 -12.85 -12.03 -6.18
CA LEU A 200 -13.25 -13.42 -5.96
C LEU A 200 -14.76 -13.64 -6.20
N VAL A 201 -15.59 -12.70 -5.72
CA VAL A 201 -17.06 -12.75 -5.96
C VAL A 201 -17.35 -12.61 -7.46
N THR A 202 -16.63 -11.75 -8.17
CA THR A 202 -16.80 -11.57 -9.61
C THR A 202 -16.42 -12.84 -10.37
N ILE A 203 -15.26 -13.46 -10.04
CA ILE A 203 -14.82 -14.73 -10.63
C ILE A 203 -15.86 -15.84 -10.36
N ALA A 204 -16.32 -15.95 -9.12
CA ALA A 204 -17.31 -16.98 -8.74
C ALA A 204 -18.68 -16.80 -9.43
N SER A 205 -19.03 -15.56 -9.78
CA SER A 205 -20.32 -15.23 -10.42
C SER A 205 -20.30 -15.37 -11.94
N LEU A 206 -19.18 -15.00 -12.58
CA LEU A 206 -19.05 -14.95 -14.04
C LEU A 206 -18.31 -16.16 -14.62
N GLY A 207 -17.39 -16.77 -13.85
CA GLY A 207 -16.43 -17.75 -14.35
C GLY A 207 -15.24 -17.08 -15.08
N ASP A 208 -14.20 -17.89 -15.34
CA ASP A 208 -12.93 -17.40 -15.88
C ASP A 208 -13.06 -16.83 -17.30
N GLU A 209 -13.91 -17.41 -18.15
CA GLU A 209 -14.11 -16.96 -19.53
C GLU A 209 -14.70 -15.54 -19.62
N GLN A 210 -15.78 -15.28 -18.87
CA GLN A 210 -16.40 -13.95 -18.84
C GLN A 210 -15.51 -12.95 -18.10
N MET A 211 -14.76 -13.43 -17.09
CA MET A 211 -13.80 -12.61 -16.38
C MET A 211 -12.69 -12.13 -17.30
N ALA A 212 -12.15 -12.98 -18.16
CA ALA A 212 -11.14 -12.64 -19.17
C ALA A 212 -11.68 -11.71 -20.28
N GLY A 213 -12.97 -11.85 -20.64
CA GLY A 213 -13.57 -11.03 -21.69
C GLY A 213 -13.91 -9.62 -21.23
N TRP A 214 -14.62 -9.46 -20.13
CA TRP A 214 -15.08 -8.13 -19.68
C TRP A 214 -15.18 -7.97 -18.15
N GLY A 215 -15.28 -9.07 -17.42
CA GLY A 215 -15.59 -9.09 -15.99
C GLY A 215 -14.53 -8.41 -15.13
N TRP A 216 -13.28 -8.34 -15.58
CA TRP A 216 -12.19 -7.63 -14.93
C TRP A 216 -12.47 -6.13 -14.74
N ARG A 217 -13.42 -5.56 -15.49
CA ARG A 217 -13.84 -4.15 -15.35
C ARG A 217 -14.65 -3.90 -14.08
N ILE A 218 -15.35 -4.91 -13.55
CA ILE A 218 -16.22 -4.77 -12.36
C ILE A 218 -15.44 -4.36 -11.12
N PRO A 219 -14.32 -5.01 -10.73
CA PRO A 219 -13.52 -4.55 -9.60
C PRO A 219 -12.97 -3.11 -9.79
N TYR A 220 -12.58 -2.71 -11.00
CA TYR A 220 -12.16 -1.33 -11.26
C TYR A 220 -13.32 -0.34 -11.10
N ALA A 221 -14.50 -0.65 -11.63
CA ALA A 221 -15.68 0.20 -11.45
C ALA A 221 -16.07 0.35 -9.98
N ALA A 222 -16.00 -0.73 -9.19
CA ALA A 222 -16.24 -0.68 -7.75
C ALA A 222 -15.23 0.22 -7.03
N GLY A 223 -13.93 0.13 -7.37
CA GLY A 223 -12.88 1.01 -6.84
C GLY A 223 -13.10 2.48 -7.21
N ALA A 224 -13.45 2.75 -8.47
CA ALA A 224 -13.76 4.09 -8.95
C ALA A 224 -14.94 4.73 -8.21
N VAL A 225 -16.02 3.98 -8.01
CA VAL A 225 -17.19 4.43 -7.24
C VAL A 225 -16.80 4.69 -5.78
N ALA A 226 -16.07 3.78 -5.14
CA ALA A 226 -15.61 3.97 -3.75
C ALA A 226 -14.70 5.20 -3.61
N GLY A 227 -13.76 5.40 -4.53
CA GLY A 227 -12.88 6.57 -4.59
C GLY A 227 -13.65 7.87 -4.78
N ALA A 228 -14.62 7.90 -5.71
CA ALA A 228 -15.46 9.07 -5.96
C ALA A 228 -16.34 9.42 -4.75
N LEU A 229 -17.00 8.44 -4.13
CA LEU A 229 -17.81 8.64 -2.92
C LEU A 229 -16.95 9.18 -1.77
N LEU A 230 -15.73 8.66 -1.61
CA LEU A 230 -14.79 9.19 -0.61
C LEU A 230 -14.37 10.61 -0.94
N ALA A 231 -14.08 10.94 -2.19
CA ALA A 231 -13.73 12.29 -2.61
C ALA A 231 -14.87 13.28 -2.34
N ILE A 232 -16.13 12.91 -2.62
CA ILE A 232 -17.31 13.71 -2.30
C ILE A 232 -17.42 13.93 -0.79
N THR A 233 -17.31 12.88 0.03
CA THR A 233 -17.40 12.98 1.49
C THR A 233 -16.28 13.80 2.10
N ALA A 234 -15.07 13.70 1.52
CA ALA A 234 -13.91 14.50 1.90
C ALA A 234 -14.13 15.98 1.55
N THR A 235 -14.67 16.30 0.40
CA THR A 235 -14.95 17.68 -0.04
C THR A 235 -15.93 18.39 0.92
N HIS A 236 -17.06 17.75 1.25
CA HIS A 236 -18.04 18.32 2.17
C HIS A 236 -17.57 18.38 3.64
N GLY A 237 -16.58 17.55 4.01
CA GLY A 237 -16.01 17.55 5.37
C GLY A 237 -14.96 18.63 5.61
N THR A 238 -14.46 19.26 4.53
CA THR A 238 -13.32 20.18 4.57
C THR A 238 -13.67 21.62 4.89
N ASP A 239 -14.91 22.06 4.65
CA ASP A 239 -15.34 23.43 4.95
C ASP A 239 -15.23 23.74 6.45
N ALA A 240 -15.49 22.77 7.32
CA ALA A 240 -15.30 22.88 8.77
C ALA A 240 -13.82 22.76 9.21
N ALA A 241 -12.95 22.09 8.41
CA ALA A 241 -11.53 21.92 8.71
C ALA A 241 -10.67 23.05 8.14
N ARG A 242 -11.09 23.71 7.07
CA ARG A 242 -10.42 24.86 6.47
C ARG A 242 -10.21 25.99 7.46
N SER A 243 -11.22 26.33 8.27
CA SER A 243 -11.16 27.39 9.27
C SER A 243 -10.15 27.14 10.41
N ARG A 244 -9.66 25.90 10.57
CA ARG A 244 -8.73 25.51 11.66
C ARG A 244 -7.30 25.20 11.20
N SER A 245 -7.08 25.02 9.90
CA SER A 245 -5.77 24.62 9.33
C SER A 245 -4.93 25.80 8.85
N GLU A 246 -5.40 27.02 8.98
CA GLU A 246 -4.70 28.23 8.50
C GLU A 246 -3.52 28.70 9.37
N GLU A 247 -3.18 28.01 10.46
CA GLU A 247 -1.86 28.19 11.06
C GLU A 247 -0.79 27.56 10.16
N VAL A 248 -0.47 28.28 9.08
CA VAL A 248 0.77 28.05 8.33
C VAL A 248 1.91 28.10 9.35
N SER A 249 2.57 26.98 9.60
CA SER A 249 3.65 26.90 10.58
C SER A 249 4.71 27.92 10.23
N THR A 250 4.90 28.93 11.07
CA THR A 250 5.96 29.94 10.97
C THR A 250 7.35 29.38 11.28
N ALA A 251 7.45 28.08 11.60
CA ALA A 251 8.71 27.41 11.86
C ALA A 251 9.63 27.47 10.63
N PRO A 252 10.95 27.73 10.82
CA PRO A 252 11.89 27.81 9.71
C PRO A 252 11.90 26.52 8.89
N LYS A 253 11.85 26.67 7.57
CA LYS A 253 11.96 25.53 6.63
C LYS A 253 13.38 24.97 6.68
N LEU A 254 13.47 23.65 6.78
CA LEU A 254 14.77 22.98 6.65
C LEU A 254 15.28 23.15 5.22
N GLN A 255 16.54 23.53 5.04
CA GLN A 255 17.15 23.80 3.73
C GLN A 255 18.56 23.21 3.63
N GLY A 256 19.08 23.13 2.40
CA GLY A 256 20.46 22.76 2.14
C GLY A 256 20.82 21.31 2.48
N SER A 257 22.05 21.09 2.92
CA SER A 257 22.62 19.76 3.19
C SER A 257 21.86 18.97 4.27
N ALA A 258 21.31 19.67 5.29
CA ALA A 258 20.54 19.03 6.35
C ALA A 258 19.21 18.46 5.82
N MET A 259 18.55 19.14 4.89
CA MET A 259 17.35 18.65 4.22
C MET A 259 17.69 17.40 3.40
N LEU A 260 18.74 17.47 2.59
CA LEU A 260 19.17 16.36 1.71
C LEU A 260 19.56 15.11 2.51
N ALA A 261 20.32 15.28 3.61
CA ALA A 261 20.69 14.16 4.49
C ALA A 261 19.48 13.46 5.12
N ARG A 262 18.46 14.22 5.53
CA ARG A 262 17.21 13.62 6.06
C ARG A 262 16.39 12.95 4.97
N MET A 263 16.33 13.49 3.76
CA MET A 263 15.69 12.85 2.60
C MET A 263 16.39 11.54 2.24
N ALA A 264 17.73 11.50 2.23
CA ALA A 264 18.49 10.28 2.02
C ALA A 264 18.19 9.22 3.11
N ALA A 265 18.08 9.65 4.37
CA ALA A 265 17.67 8.75 5.46
C ALA A 265 16.26 8.19 5.26
N VAL A 266 15.29 8.98 4.77
CA VAL A 266 13.95 8.46 4.43
C VAL A 266 14.01 7.44 3.31
N CYS A 267 14.80 7.67 2.26
CA CYS A 267 14.99 6.67 1.19
C CYS A 267 15.54 5.35 1.76
N ALA A 268 16.59 5.41 2.57
CA ALA A 268 17.21 4.23 3.17
C ALA A 268 16.27 3.49 4.14
N LEU A 269 15.51 4.23 4.97
CA LEU A 269 14.50 3.65 5.86
C LEU A 269 13.36 2.99 5.06
N THR A 270 12.91 3.59 3.98
CA THR A 270 11.80 3.06 3.17
C THR A 270 12.22 1.83 2.35
N ALA A 271 13.48 1.72 1.96
CA ALA A 271 13.99 0.72 1.01
C ALA A 271 13.63 -0.73 1.38
N GLY A 272 14.00 -1.19 2.56
CA GLY A 272 13.71 -2.55 3.02
C GLY A 272 12.22 -2.84 3.19
N THR A 273 11.47 -1.84 3.67
CA THR A 273 10.02 -1.98 3.86
C THR A 273 9.30 -2.14 2.52
N THR A 274 9.59 -1.27 1.54
CA THR A 274 8.91 -1.30 0.25
C THR A 274 9.30 -2.52 -0.58
N LEU A 275 10.57 -2.94 -0.53
CA LEU A 275 11.04 -4.18 -1.15
C LEU A 275 10.25 -5.37 -0.61
N SER A 276 10.25 -5.57 0.70
CA SER A 276 9.59 -6.69 1.35
C SER A 276 8.07 -6.68 1.12
N TYR A 277 7.43 -5.50 1.17
CA TYR A 277 6.00 -5.35 0.94
C TYR A 277 5.60 -5.77 -0.48
N ASN A 278 6.35 -5.31 -1.48
CA ASN A 278 6.01 -5.63 -2.88
C ASN A 278 6.26 -7.10 -3.24
N ILE A 279 7.22 -7.76 -2.60
CA ILE A 279 7.47 -9.19 -2.82
C ILE A 279 6.45 -10.06 -2.09
N TRP A 280 6.22 -9.79 -0.79
CA TRP A 280 5.52 -10.71 0.11
C TRP A 280 4.04 -10.42 0.30
N VAL A 281 3.59 -9.24 -0.09
CA VAL A 281 2.18 -8.82 0.06
C VAL A 281 1.54 -8.52 -1.29
N ALA A 282 2.20 -7.75 -2.16
CA ALA A 282 1.62 -7.35 -3.43
C ALA A 282 1.83 -8.39 -4.55
N GLY A 283 3.04 -8.94 -4.66
CA GLY A 283 3.45 -9.84 -5.76
C GLY A 283 3.14 -11.33 -5.57
N THR A 284 2.36 -11.70 -4.55
CA THR A 284 2.15 -13.12 -4.22
C THR A 284 1.29 -13.86 -5.23
N VAL A 285 0.22 -13.23 -5.74
CA VAL A 285 -0.72 -13.88 -6.68
C VAL A 285 -0.05 -14.16 -8.03
N PRO A 286 0.46 -13.16 -8.77
CA PRO A 286 1.05 -13.44 -10.09
C PRO A 286 2.21 -14.43 -10.00
N TYR A 287 3.07 -14.32 -8.99
CA TYR A 287 4.20 -15.24 -8.84
C TYR A 287 3.77 -16.70 -8.66
N ALA A 288 2.79 -16.95 -7.79
CA ALA A 288 2.35 -18.32 -7.53
C ALA A 288 1.57 -18.93 -8.71
N VAL A 289 0.81 -18.13 -9.43
CA VAL A 289 0.13 -18.58 -10.65
C VAL A 289 1.17 -18.98 -11.71
N THR A 290 2.16 -18.13 -11.97
CA THR A 290 3.18 -18.37 -13.01
C THR A 290 4.11 -19.52 -12.66
N HIS A 291 4.63 -19.61 -11.42
CA HIS A 291 5.68 -20.55 -11.08
C HIS A 291 5.23 -21.82 -10.37
N LEU A 292 4.09 -21.77 -9.66
CA LEU A 292 3.58 -22.94 -8.90
C LEU A 292 2.39 -23.60 -9.58
N GLY A 293 1.91 -23.05 -10.71
CA GLY A 293 0.77 -23.60 -11.45
C GLY A 293 -0.55 -23.61 -10.66
N VAL A 294 -0.68 -22.75 -9.65
CA VAL A 294 -1.89 -22.65 -8.83
C VAL A 294 -2.92 -21.81 -9.57
N SER A 295 -4.18 -22.22 -9.56
CA SER A 295 -5.24 -21.42 -10.18
C SER A 295 -5.38 -20.04 -9.54
N GLU A 296 -5.71 -19.05 -10.34
CA GLU A 296 -5.85 -17.66 -9.90
C GLU A 296 -6.86 -17.52 -8.77
N SER A 297 -8.04 -18.13 -8.90
CA SER A 297 -9.09 -18.11 -7.88
C SER A 297 -8.59 -18.65 -6.53
N THR A 298 -7.82 -19.74 -6.55
CA THR A 298 -7.21 -20.31 -5.34
C THR A 298 -6.20 -19.35 -4.72
N MET A 299 -5.31 -18.76 -5.54
CA MET A 299 -4.31 -17.81 -5.02
C MET A 299 -4.93 -16.49 -4.54
N VAL A 300 -5.99 -16.02 -5.17
CA VAL A 300 -6.75 -14.84 -4.69
C VAL A 300 -7.37 -15.15 -3.32
N ALA A 301 -7.99 -16.33 -3.13
CA ALA A 301 -8.54 -16.74 -1.84
C ALA A 301 -7.45 -16.87 -0.75
N ILE A 302 -6.31 -17.49 -1.07
CA ILE A 302 -5.16 -17.60 -0.16
C ILE A 302 -4.62 -16.20 0.20
N SER A 303 -4.44 -15.34 -0.79
CA SER A 303 -3.95 -13.97 -0.59
C SER A 303 -4.89 -13.13 0.27
N LEU A 304 -6.20 -13.38 0.18
CA LEU A 304 -7.21 -12.78 1.07
C LEU A 304 -6.94 -13.15 2.54
N VAL A 305 -6.79 -14.44 2.83
CA VAL A 305 -6.51 -14.92 4.20
C VAL A 305 -5.17 -14.37 4.71
N GLN A 306 -4.12 -14.44 3.90
CA GLN A 306 -2.81 -13.89 4.26
C GLN A 306 -2.86 -12.38 4.53
N THR A 307 -3.64 -11.62 3.75
CA THR A 307 -3.77 -10.17 3.94
C THR A 307 -4.52 -9.84 5.23
N VAL A 308 -5.55 -10.60 5.61
CA VAL A 308 -6.24 -10.45 6.90
C VAL A 308 -5.26 -10.74 8.05
N GLY A 309 -4.49 -11.81 7.95
CA GLY A 309 -3.43 -12.14 8.92
C GLY A 309 -2.39 -11.04 9.03
N PHE A 310 -1.90 -10.52 7.91
CA PHE A 310 -0.96 -9.40 7.88
C PHE A 310 -1.52 -8.14 8.53
N ALA A 311 -2.78 -7.76 8.23
CA ALA A 311 -3.44 -6.63 8.89
C ALA A 311 -3.48 -6.78 10.42
N GLY A 312 -3.83 -7.99 10.91
CA GLY A 312 -3.80 -8.32 12.33
C GLY A 312 -2.40 -8.17 12.94
N LEU A 313 -1.35 -8.64 12.26
CA LEU A 313 0.03 -8.50 12.71
C LEU A 313 0.48 -7.02 12.77
N VAL A 314 0.07 -6.19 11.80
CA VAL A 314 0.35 -4.74 11.81
C VAL A 314 -0.34 -4.06 13.00
N VAL A 315 -1.59 -4.44 13.31
CA VAL A 315 -2.30 -3.94 14.50
C VAL A 315 -1.58 -4.36 15.78
N CYS A 316 -1.17 -5.63 15.91
CA CYS A 316 -0.40 -6.11 17.07
C CYS A 316 0.91 -5.35 17.24
N ALA A 317 1.66 -5.11 16.15
CA ALA A 317 2.87 -4.30 16.16
C ALA A 317 2.58 -2.85 16.58
N GLY A 318 1.48 -2.26 16.10
CA GLY A 318 1.04 -0.92 16.48
C GLY A 318 0.67 -0.79 17.98
N VAL A 319 0.09 -1.83 18.56
CA VAL A 319 -0.17 -1.91 20.02
C VAL A 319 1.14 -2.03 20.80
N LEU A 320 2.08 -2.85 20.32
CA LEU A 320 3.39 -3.03 20.94
C LEU A 320 4.20 -1.72 20.99
N MET A 321 4.08 -0.87 19.99
CA MET A 321 4.73 0.46 19.91
C MET A 321 4.32 1.41 21.05
N ARG A 322 3.24 1.15 21.78
CA ARG A 322 2.88 1.92 22.98
C ARG A 322 3.90 1.76 24.12
N HIS A 323 4.55 0.60 24.18
CA HIS A 323 5.42 0.20 25.26
C HIS A 323 6.90 0.12 24.86
N ARG A 324 7.21 0.31 23.58
CA ARG A 324 8.57 0.18 23.02
C ARG A 324 8.88 1.37 22.11
N PRO A 325 10.17 1.80 22.01
CA PRO A 325 10.59 2.82 21.05
C PRO A 325 10.26 2.38 19.61
N ARG A 326 9.66 3.26 18.84
CA ARG A 326 9.27 2.99 17.42
C ARG A 326 10.48 2.63 16.56
N THR A 327 11.57 3.36 16.72
CA THR A 327 12.84 3.13 16.04
C THR A 327 13.45 1.79 16.40
N GLY A 328 13.39 1.39 17.65
CA GLY A 328 13.87 0.08 18.13
C GLY A 328 13.08 -1.08 17.53
N LEU A 329 11.74 -1.00 17.51
CA LEU A 329 10.90 -2.00 16.84
C LEU A 329 11.17 -2.05 15.34
N TYR A 330 11.32 -0.89 14.71
CA TYR A 330 11.63 -0.76 13.30
C TYR A 330 12.97 -1.42 12.94
N ALA A 331 14.02 -1.11 13.69
CA ALA A 331 15.35 -1.68 13.49
C ALA A 331 15.36 -3.21 13.71
N ALA A 332 14.73 -3.68 14.78
CA ALA A 332 14.60 -5.11 15.05
C ALA A 332 13.88 -5.85 13.91
N SER A 333 12.78 -5.28 13.41
CA SER A 333 12.04 -5.84 12.26
C SER A 333 12.87 -5.85 10.98
N ALA A 334 13.69 -4.82 10.74
CA ALA A 334 14.58 -4.76 9.57
C ALA A 334 15.69 -5.81 9.65
N VAL A 335 16.31 -6.00 10.82
CA VAL A 335 17.29 -7.08 11.06
C VAL A 335 16.64 -8.44 10.85
N THR A 336 15.44 -8.65 11.39
CA THR A 336 14.70 -9.92 11.22
C THR A 336 14.43 -10.18 9.73
N ASN A 337 13.98 -9.20 8.95
CA ASN A 337 13.80 -9.37 7.51
C ASN A 337 15.12 -9.70 6.78
N ALA A 338 16.25 -9.10 7.19
CA ALA A 338 17.55 -9.39 6.60
C ALA A 338 18.00 -10.83 6.90
N VAL A 339 17.88 -11.29 8.14
CA VAL A 339 18.25 -12.65 8.57
C VAL A 339 17.37 -13.70 7.88
N PHE A 340 16.07 -13.44 7.77
CA PHE A 340 15.15 -14.38 7.14
C PHE A 340 15.11 -14.29 5.62
N ALA A 341 15.80 -13.34 4.98
CA ALA A 341 15.76 -13.18 3.52
C ALA A 341 16.15 -14.45 2.77
N LEU A 342 17.28 -15.10 3.14
CA LEU A 342 17.73 -16.36 2.51
C LEU A 342 16.75 -17.52 2.77
N PRO A 343 16.39 -17.87 4.01
CA PRO A 343 15.42 -18.95 4.27
C PRO A 343 14.08 -18.75 3.58
N VAL A 344 13.55 -17.54 3.59
CA VAL A 344 12.25 -17.23 2.97
C VAL A 344 12.33 -17.37 1.45
N LEU A 345 13.38 -16.84 0.81
CA LEU A 345 13.54 -16.96 -0.64
C LEU A 345 13.79 -18.40 -1.07
N TYR A 346 14.48 -19.20 -0.25
CA TYR A 346 14.61 -20.64 -0.50
C TYR A 346 13.25 -21.35 -0.44
N LEU A 347 12.41 -21.03 0.55
CA LEU A 347 11.06 -21.59 0.68
C LEU A 347 10.12 -21.14 -0.46
N THR A 348 10.39 -20.02 -1.08
CA THR A 348 9.53 -19.42 -2.12
C THR A 348 10.17 -19.46 -3.52
N ARG A 349 11.15 -20.36 -3.75
CA ARG A 349 11.77 -20.55 -5.07
C ARG A 349 10.76 -21.14 -6.07
N PRO A 350 11.00 -21.03 -7.40
CA PRO A 350 10.08 -21.56 -8.42
C PRO A 350 9.77 -23.07 -8.31
N SER A 351 10.70 -23.87 -7.75
CA SER A 351 10.50 -25.31 -7.51
C SER A 351 9.89 -25.65 -6.14
N ALA A 352 9.44 -24.67 -5.39
CA ALA A 352 8.85 -24.90 -4.07
C ALA A 352 7.43 -25.49 -4.19
N THR A 353 7.05 -26.31 -3.22
CA THR A 353 5.65 -26.70 -3.08
C THR A 353 4.79 -25.54 -2.58
N LEU A 354 3.48 -25.57 -2.83
CA LEU A 354 2.58 -24.56 -2.32
C LEU A 354 2.69 -24.39 -0.78
N ALA A 355 2.85 -25.50 -0.04
CA ALA A 355 3.01 -25.45 1.41
C ALA A 355 4.30 -24.73 1.83
N MET A 356 5.43 -24.97 1.16
CA MET A 356 6.68 -24.24 1.41
C MET A 356 6.52 -22.75 1.09
N TYR A 357 5.88 -22.43 -0.03
CA TYR A 357 5.61 -21.06 -0.43
C TYR A 357 4.76 -20.31 0.62
N LEU A 358 3.68 -20.93 1.09
CA LEU A 358 2.80 -20.35 2.12
C LEU A 358 3.53 -20.16 3.45
N LEU A 359 4.36 -21.12 3.86
CA LEU A 359 5.20 -20.98 5.05
C LEU A 359 6.18 -19.81 4.91
N GLY A 360 6.90 -19.73 3.78
CA GLY A 360 7.86 -18.66 3.51
C GLY A 360 7.21 -17.29 3.51
N THR A 361 6.10 -17.10 2.80
CA THR A 361 5.37 -15.82 2.75
C THR A 361 4.79 -15.45 4.11
N SER A 362 4.29 -16.41 4.89
CA SER A 362 3.78 -16.15 6.25
C SER A 362 4.88 -15.70 7.21
N LEU A 363 6.07 -16.33 7.18
CA LEU A 363 7.22 -15.91 7.98
C LEU A 363 7.69 -14.50 7.60
N ALA A 364 7.74 -14.20 6.30
CA ALA A 364 8.12 -12.88 5.80
C ALA A 364 7.14 -11.79 6.26
N THR A 365 5.84 -12.05 6.24
CA THR A 365 4.83 -11.07 6.65
C THR A 365 4.86 -10.77 8.15
N VAL A 366 5.24 -11.72 9.00
CA VAL A 366 5.44 -11.49 10.44
C VAL A 366 6.56 -10.45 10.67
N ALA A 367 7.71 -10.63 10.01
CA ALA A 367 8.82 -9.69 10.13
C ALA A 367 8.50 -8.33 9.50
N LEU A 368 7.77 -8.30 8.37
CA LEU A 368 7.35 -7.11 7.66
C LEU A 368 6.36 -6.24 8.46
N ALA A 369 5.49 -6.85 9.26
CA ALA A 369 4.44 -6.12 9.98
C ALA A 369 4.99 -5.02 10.90
N GLY A 370 6.11 -5.26 11.58
CA GLY A 370 6.77 -4.25 12.42
C GLY A 370 7.36 -3.10 11.60
N LEU A 371 7.91 -3.37 10.42
CA LEU A 371 8.37 -2.34 9.49
C LEU A 371 7.20 -1.45 9.06
N CYS A 372 6.12 -2.04 8.59
CA CYS A 372 4.94 -1.31 8.13
C CYS A 372 4.27 -0.49 9.25
N ALA A 373 4.17 -1.05 10.45
CA ALA A 373 3.57 -0.35 11.58
C ALA A 373 4.35 0.90 12.00
N ALA A 374 5.69 0.87 11.97
CA ALA A 374 6.53 1.92 12.51
C ALA A 374 7.03 2.94 11.48
N LEU A 375 7.18 2.56 10.19
CA LEU A 375 7.78 3.40 9.15
C LEU A 375 7.19 4.82 9.09
N PRO A 376 5.86 5.04 9.01
CA PRO A 376 5.30 6.38 8.87
C PRO A 376 5.68 7.32 10.02
N ALA A 377 5.75 6.78 11.25
CA ALA A 377 6.16 7.56 12.41
C ALA A 377 7.67 7.87 12.40
N VAL A 378 8.50 6.89 12.05
CA VAL A 378 9.96 7.04 12.03
C VAL A 378 10.39 8.08 11.01
N ILE A 379 9.88 8.00 9.77
CA ILE A 379 10.24 8.96 8.71
C ILE A 379 9.67 10.35 8.97
N SER A 380 8.45 10.47 9.52
CA SER A 380 7.83 11.75 9.80
C SER A 380 8.49 12.50 10.96
N ALA A 381 9.12 11.78 11.89
CA ALA A 381 9.87 12.37 12.99
C ALA A 381 11.16 13.12 12.54
N LEU A 382 11.64 12.82 11.33
CA LEU A 382 12.85 13.46 10.80
C LEU A 382 12.65 14.92 10.39
N PHE A 383 11.41 15.38 10.18
CA PHE A 383 11.12 16.70 9.62
C PHE A 383 10.28 17.57 10.54
N PRO A 384 10.58 18.90 10.63
CA PRO A 384 9.68 19.86 11.23
C PRO A 384 8.40 19.98 10.41
N ARG A 385 7.32 20.48 11.03
CA ARG A 385 5.97 20.59 10.41
C ARG A 385 6.01 21.32 9.05
N SER A 386 6.81 22.40 8.95
CA SER A 386 6.92 23.27 7.78
C SER A 386 7.55 22.62 6.54
N SER A 387 8.26 21.49 6.70
CA SER A 387 8.99 20.82 5.62
C SER A 387 8.62 19.33 5.50
N ARG A 388 7.57 18.91 6.20
CA ARG A 388 7.23 17.47 6.32
C ARG A 388 6.54 16.93 5.06
N GLY A 389 5.77 17.74 4.33
CA GLY A 389 5.08 17.34 3.11
C GLY A 389 6.06 16.87 2.04
N VAL A 390 6.84 17.77 1.49
CA VAL A 390 7.84 17.45 0.45
C VAL A 390 9.01 16.64 1.02
N GLY A 391 9.50 17.01 2.22
CA GLY A 391 10.66 16.37 2.84
C GLY A 391 10.50 14.90 3.16
N ASN A 392 9.28 14.48 3.49
CA ASN A 392 8.92 13.08 3.74
C ASN A 392 8.40 12.39 2.48
N GLY A 393 7.46 13.03 1.77
CA GLY A 393 6.73 12.42 0.67
C GLY A 393 7.60 12.13 -0.55
N LEU A 394 8.44 13.08 -0.96
CA LEU A 394 9.27 12.91 -2.15
C LEU A 394 10.29 11.77 -2.01
N PRO A 395 11.14 11.70 -0.96
CA PRO A 395 12.11 10.60 -0.84
C PRO A 395 11.43 9.24 -0.58
N TYR A 396 10.29 9.21 0.13
CA TYR A 396 9.47 8.02 0.25
C TYR A 396 9.02 7.53 -1.14
N ALA A 397 8.47 8.43 -1.97
CA ALA A 397 8.00 8.08 -3.31
C ALA A 397 9.15 7.63 -4.23
N VAL A 398 10.34 8.26 -4.12
CA VAL A 398 11.54 7.83 -4.87
C VAL A 398 11.96 6.41 -4.47
N ALA A 399 12.04 6.10 -3.17
CA ALA A 399 12.39 4.76 -2.71
C ALA A 399 11.34 3.71 -3.14
N VAL A 400 10.05 4.05 -3.05
CA VAL A 400 8.96 3.17 -3.49
C VAL A 400 9.03 2.94 -5.00
N ALA A 401 9.34 3.97 -5.79
CA ALA A 401 9.46 3.85 -7.25
C ALA A 401 10.68 3.01 -7.67
N SER A 402 11.85 3.32 -7.12
CA SER A 402 13.12 2.69 -7.55
C SER A 402 13.32 1.28 -7.01
N ILE A 403 12.84 0.97 -5.81
CA ILE A 403 13.05 -0.31 -5.14
C ILE A 403 11.78 -1.14 -5.11
N GLY A 404 10.66 -0.54 -4.67
CA GLY A 404 9.39 -1.25 -4.57
C GLY A 404 8.80 -1.65 -5.92
N GLY A 405 8.76 -0.69 -6.86
CA GLY A 405 8.20 -0.90 -8.20
C GLY A 405 9.00 -1.90 -9.05
N THR A 406 10.32 -1.99 -8.82
CA THR A 406 11.20 -2.93 -9.54
C THR A 406 11.32 -4.30 -8.87
N ALA A 407 10.88 -4.44 -7.62
CA ALA A 407 11.07 -5.66 -6.83
C ALA A 407 10.47 -6.94 -7.48
N PRO A 408 9.23 -6.94 -8.02
CA PRO A 408 8.69 -8.11 -8.69
C PRO A 408 9.47 -8.50 -9.94
N SER A 409 9.85 -7.51 -10.78
CA SER A 409 10.62 -7.74 -12.00
C SER A 409 12.03 -8.24 -11.70
N LEU A 410 12.70 -7.70 -10.67
CA LEU A 410 14.00 -8.18 -10.23
C LEU A 410 13.93 -9.61 -9.69
N ARG A 411 12.89 -9.95 -8.93
CA ARG A 411 12.67 -11.32 -8.46
C ARG A 411 12.52 -12.29 -9.64
N GLU A 412 11.82 -11.88 -10.68
CA GLU A 412 11.64 -12.68 -11.89
C GLU A 412 12.96 -12.86 -12.64
N THR A 413 13.69 -11.77 -12.89
CA THR A 413 14.99 -11.79 -13.56
C THR A 413 16.01 -12.70 -12.86
N PHE A 414 15.99 -12.71 -11.52
CA PHE A 414 16.90 -13.56 -10.73
C PHE A 414 16.26 -14.88 -10.27
N SER A 415 15.17 -15.32 -10.90
CA SER A 415 14.49 -16.59 -10.56
C SER A 415 15.40 -17.82 -10.67
N SER A 416 16.35 -17.82 -11.64
CA SER A 416 17.39 -18.85 -11.81
C SER A 416 18.51 -18.75 -10.76
N ASN A 417 18.72 -17.59 -10.15
CA ASN A 417 19.76 -17.36 -9.13
C ASN A 417 19.18 -16.62 -7.92
N TYR A 418 18.27 -17.31 -7.20
CA TYR A 418 17.59 -16.74 -6.04
C TYR A 418 18.54 -16.25 -4.92
N THR A 419 19.78 -16.77 -4.87
CA THR A 419 20.78 -16.35 -3.87
C THR A 419 21.21 -14.90 -4.09
N VAL A 420 21.41 -14.47 -5.34
CA VAL A 420 21.74 -13.06 -5.65
C VAL A 420 20.61 -12.14 -5.22
N PHE A 421 19.38 -12.51 -5.52
CA PHE A 421 18.22 -11.72 -5.10
C PHE A 421 18.06 -11.68 -3.56
N ALA A 422 18.36 -12.78 -2.89
CA ALA A 422 18.32 -12.86 -1.43
C ALA A 422 19.39 -11.98 -0.77
N LEU A 423 20.59 -11.94 -1.33
CA LEU A 423 21.66 -11.06 -0.85
C LEU A 423 21.29 -9.57 -1.07
N TYR A 424 20.70 -9.26 -2.22
CA TYR A 424 20.16 -7.91 -2.47
C TYR A 424 19.09 -7.52 -1.46
N ALA A 425 18.13 -8.41 -1.17
CA ALA A 425 17.07 -8.16 -0.19
C ALA A 425 17.63 -8.01 1.23
N ALA A 426 18.57 -8.88 1.64
CA ALA A 426 19.24 -8.81 2.93
C ALA A 426 20.04 -7.51 3.08
N ALA A 427 20.85 -7.13 2.08
CA ALA A 427 21.63 -5.89 2.08
C ALA A 427 20.72 -4.66 2.19
N THR A 428 19.61 -4.63 1.46
CA THR A 428 18.62 -3.54 1.50
C THR A 428 18.01 -3.42 2.90
N CYS A 429 17.63 -4.53 3.53
CA CYS A 429 17.12 -4.54 4.90
C CYS A 429 18.18 -4.17 5.95
N LEU A 430 19.46 -4.54 5.77
CA LEU A 430 20.56 -4.12 6.65
C LEU A 430 20.83 -2.62 6.56
N ILE A 431 20.78 -2.02 5.36
CA ILE A 431 20.86 -0.56 5.19
C ILE A 431 19.72 0.12 5.94
N THR A 432 18.51 -0.40 5.84
CA THR A 432 17.34 0.10 6.57
C THR A 432 17.54 0.00 8.08
N ALA A 433 18.03 -1.13 8.60
CA ALA A 433 18.30 -1.33 10.01
C ALA A 433 19.40 -0.40 10.55
N GLY A 434 20.53 -0.30 9.84
CA GLY A 434 21.64 0.57 10.18
C GLY A 434 21.22 2.04 10.23
N THR A 435 20.44 2.49 9.25
CA THR A 435 19.89 3.86 9.23
C THR A 435 18.95 4.10 10.42
N ALA A 436 18.10 3.14 10.76
CA ALA A 436 17.20 3.27 11.90
C ALA A 436 17.97 3.40 13.24
N ILE A 437 19.04 2.62 13.42
CA ILE A 437 19.90 2.68 14.61
C ILE A 437 20.59 4.05 14.70
N VAL A 438 21.14 4.56 13.60
CA VAL A 438 21.81 5.89 13.56
C VAL A 438 20.82 7.01 13.91
N VAL A 439 19.60 6.94 13.38
CA VAL A 439 18.53 7.91 13.66
C VAL A 439 18.15 7.87 15.16
N ASP A 440 18.04 6.68 15.75
CA ASP A 440 17.69 6.53 17.16
C ASP A 440 18.77 7.13 18.07
N HIS A 441 20.05 6.83 17.85
CA HIS A 441 21.17 7.36 18.63
C HIS A 441 21.23 8.89 18.59
N ARG A 442 20.97 9.51 17.44
CA ARG A 442 20.94 10.99 17.33
C ARG A 442 19.75 11.60 18.07
N SER A 443 18.61 10.93 18.10
CA SER A 443 17.42 11.41 18.82
C SER A 443 17.57 11.33 20.33
N THR A 444 18.28 10.32 20.84
CA THR A 444 18.54 10.12 22.26
C THR A 444 19.68 11.03 22.78
N GLY A 445 20.68 11.33 21.93
CA GLY A 445 21.77 12.26 22.25
C GLY A 445 21.34 13.72 22.37
N LEU A 446 20.25 14.13 21.73
CA LEU A 446 19.66 15.48 21.83
C LEU A 446 18.70 15.64 23.04
N ARG A 447 18.41 14.56 23.77
CA ARG A 447 17.57 14.58 24.98
C ARG A 447 18.38 14.53 26.29
N ARG A 448 19.68 14.40 26.22
CA ARG A 448 20.63 14.56 27.31
C ARG A 448 21.33 15.92 27.23
#